data_75877ffce69c23056f27e6b27e2b1bca
#
_entry.id   75877ffce69c23056f27e6b27e2b1bca
#
_cell.length_a   1.000
_cell.length_b   1.000
_cell.length_c   1.000
_cell.angle_alpha   90.00
_cell.angle_beta   90.00
_cell.angle_gamma   90.00
#
_symmetry.space_group_name_H-M   'P 1'
#
loop_
_entity.id
_entity.type
_entity.pdbx_description
1 polymer ?
#
loop_
_entity_poly.entity_id
_entity_poly.type
_entity_poly.pdbx_seq_one_letter_code
_entity_poly.pdbx_strand_id
1 'polypeptide(L)'
;VKTRRTVTDSKFTEALECAWPIRLLIFGGFVGGLAALIFTGQQEEPAKKFLLCLLIFVTAVAQLLINQPKTLGGNSRIALIFGVLLVQLAAIKIILAQAAAGNIDLQLAPLLVPYAFAPLVLSVLLGKNHGLYAAVFASLWGSLLVGRIDPIFLVISLITGFIAVYVTIQVRRRSRLIRAGVYV
;
A
#
# COMPACT_ATOMS: atom_id res chain seq x y z
N VAL A 1 1.87 -15.41 -34.83
CA VAL A 1 3.22 -14.84 -34.95
C VAL A 1 3.78 -14.69 -33.56
N LYS A 2 4.64 -15.64 -33.10
CA LYS A 2 5.38 -15.54 -31.83
C LYS A 2 6.50 -14.52 -32.06
N THR A 3 6.32 -13.30 -31.57
CA THR A 3 7.40 -12.29 -31.49
C THR A 3 8.51 -12.88 -30.58
N ARG A 4 9.64 -13.17 -31.18
CA ARG A 4 10.89 -13.56 -30.49
C ARG A 4 11.31 -12.37 -29.61
N ARG A 5 10.99 -12.39 -28.31
CA ARG A 5 11.64 -11.49 -27.34
C ARG A 5 13.13 -11.75 -27.41
N THR A 6 13.89 -10.71 -27.68
CA THR A 6 15.35 -10.80 -27.75
C THR A 6 15.90 -11.19 -26.39
N VAL A 7 16.77 -12.20 -26.36
CA VAL A 7 17.38 -12.78 -25.13
C VAL A 7 18.13 -11.72 -24.29
N THR A 8 18.51 -10.61 -24.90
CA THR A 8 19.19 -9.48 -24.24
C THR A 8 18.28 -8.72 -23.28
N ASP A 9 16.99 -8.52 -23.64
CA ASP A 9 16.03 -7.79 -22.77
C ASP A 9 15.70 -8.60 -21.50
N SER A 10 15.74 -9.94 -21.56
CA SER A 10 15.45 -10.76 -20.39
C SER A 10 16.55 -10.72 -19.33
N LYS A 11 17.82 -10.66 -19.74
CA LYS A 11 18.96 -10.59 -18.80
C LYS A 11 19.05 -9.23 -18.10
N PHE A 12 18.72 -8.15 -18.81
CA PHE A 12 18.75 -6.80 -18.23
C PHE A 12 17.62 -6.60 -17.23
N THR A 13 16.41 -7.07 -17.55
CA THR A 13 15.26 -7.03 -16.62
C THR A 13 15.49 -7.93 -15.39
N GLU A 14 16.09 -9.11 -15.57
CA GLU A 14 16.41 -10.02 -14.48
C GLU A 14 17.51 -9.46 -13.56
N ALA A 15 18.51 -8.79 -14.11
CA ALA A 15 19.55 -8.12 -13.35
C ALA A 15 18.99 -6.93 -12.54
N LEU A 16 18.05 -6.17 -13.09
CA LEU A 16 17.35 -5.08 -12.40
C LEU A 16 16.42 -5.58 -11.29
N GLU A 17 15.76 -6.72 -11.49
CA GLU A 17 14.86 -7.31 -10.50
C GLU A 17 15.58 -7.83 -9.25
N CYS A 18 16.84 -8.27 -9.38
CA CYS A 18 17.63 -8.80 -8.26
C CYS A 18 18.61 -7.79 -7.66
N ALA A 19 18.78 -6.60 -8.25
CA ALA A 19 19.77 -5.64 -7.81
C ALA A 19 19.46 -5.05 -6.43
N TRP A 20 20.33 -5.25 -5.45
CA TRP A 20 20.21 -4.69 -4.10
C TRP A 20 20.11 -3.15 -4.06
N PRO A 21 20.91 -2.38 -4.83
CA PRO A 21 20.82 -0.92 -4.77
C PRO A 21 19.45 -0.40 -5.16
N ILE A 22 18.74 -1.05 -6.09
CA ILE A 22 17.37 -0.68 -6.47
C ILE A 22 16.41 -0.93 -5.29
N ARG A 23 16.58 -2.01 -4.55
CA ARG A 23 15.78 -2.29 -3.35
C ARG A 23 15.95 -1.23 -2.28
N LEU A 24 17.20 -0.82 -2.03
CA LEU A 24 17.49 0.28 -1.10
C LEU A 24 16.86 1.61 -1.56
N LEU A 25 16.88 1.87 -2.88
CA LEU A 25 16.27 3.06 -3.44
C LEU A 25 14.73 3.05 -3.28
N ILE A 26 14.07 1.89 -3.45
CA ILE A 26 12.63 1.75 -3.23
C ILE A 26 12.29 1.99 -1.74
N PHE A 27 13.03 1.38 -0.82
CA PHE A 27 12.81 1.57 0.61
C PHE A 27 13.12 3.00 1.04
N GLY A 28 14.23 3.57 0.57
CA GLY A 28 14.59 4.96 0.81
C GLY A 28 13.56 5.94 0.25
N GLY A 29 13.06 5.68 -0.96
CA GLY A 29 11.98 6.45 -1.58
C GLY A 29 10.68 6.40 -0.78
N PHE A 30 10.31 5.23 -0.25
CA PHE A 30 9.14 5.10 0.60
C PHE A 30 9.30 5.85 1.93
N VAL A 31 10.44 5.69 2.61
CA VAL A 31 10.73 6.41 3.87
C VAL A 31 10.81 7.91 3.63
N GLY A 32 11.43 8.35 2.52
CA GLY A 32 11.47 9.75 2.11
C GLY A 32 10.07 10.31 1.82
N GLY A 33 9.21 9.53 1.16
CA GLY A 33 7.81 9.88 0.93
C GLY A 33 7.02 10.01 2.23
N LEU A 34 7.21 9.08 3.19
CA LEU A 34 6.60 9.18 4.52
C LEU A 34 7.09 10.43 5.27
N ALA A 35 8.40 10.71 5.21
CA ALA A 35 8.95 11.93 5.80
C ALA A 35 8.31 13.18 5.18
N ALA A 36 8.24 13.26 3.85
CA ALA A 36 7.59 14.37 3.16
C ALA A 36 6.13 14.55 3.62
N LEU A 37 5.35 13.46 3.71
CA LEU A 37 3.95 13.52 4.14
C LEU A 37 3.79 13.99 5.60
N ILE A 38 4.74 13.68 6.48
CA ILE A 38 4.70 14.09 7.89
C ILE A 38 5.15 15.54 8.05
N PHE A 39 6.27 15.93 7.40
CA PHE A 39 6.84 17.27 7.57
C PHE A 39 6.14 18.36 6.77
N THR A 40 5.32 18.02 5.77
CA THR A 40 4.51 18.98 4.97
C THR A 40 3.23 19.47 5.66
N GLY A 41 3.10 19.40 6.98
CA GLY A 41 1.92 19.90 7.71
C GLY A 41 2.29 20.48 9.06
N GLN A 42 1.45 21.39 9.59
CA GLN A 42 1.54 21.84 10.97
C GLN A 42 1.09 20.71 11.91
N GLN A 43 1.95 19.72 12.10
CA GLN A 43 1.68 18.61 13.01
C GLN A 43 2.42 18.83 14.33
N GLU A 44 1.74 18.55 15.43
CA GLU A 44 2.37 18.45 16.74
C GLU A 44 3.38 17.29 16.73
N GLU A 45 4.61 17.53 17.20
CA GLU A 45 5.70 16.56 17.35
C GLU A 45 6.02 15.71 16.07
N PRO A 46 6.43 16.32 14.96
CA PRO A 46 6.65 15.58 13.71
C PRO A 46 7.77 14.54 13.82
N ALA A 47 8.80 14.80 14.63
CA ALA A 47 9.90 13.87 14.85
C ALA A 47 9.45 12.56 15.51
N LYS A 48 8.58 12.65 16.51
CA LYS A 48 8.03 11.48 17.21
C LYS A 48 7.13 10.63 16.30
N LYS A 49 6.29 11.29 15.50
CA LYS A 49 5.47 10.62 14.49
C LYS A 49 6.31 9.93 13.43
N PHE A 50 7.37 10.58 12.96
CA PHE A 50 8.30 9.98 12.01
C PHE A 50 8.98 8.74 12.58
N LEU A 51 9.43 8.79 13.85
CA LEU A 51 10.02 7.62 14.51
C LEU A 51 9.02 6.44 14.59
N LEU A 52 7.76 6.71 14.93
CA LEU A 52 6.70 5.69 14.95
C LEU A 52 6.44 5.13 13.54
N CYS A 53 6.40 5.99 12.52
CA CYS A 53 6.25 5.53 11.13
C CYS A 53 7.41 4.64 10.69
N LEU A 54 8.63 4.95 11.11
CA LEU A 54 9.82 4.16 10.83
C LEU A 54 9.78 2.81 11.57
N LEU A 55 9.31 2.79 12.82
CA LEU A 55 9.11 1.53 13.56
C LEU A 55 8.08 0.62 12.86
N ILE A 56 6.95 1.19 12.39
CA ILE A 56 5.96 0.45 11.60
C ILE A 56 6.57 -0.04 10.29
N PHE A 57 7.43 0.76 9.64
CA PHE A 57 8.11 0.35 8.42
C PHE A 57 9.03 -0.85 8.65
N VAL A 58 9.83 -0.84 9.72
CA VAL A 58 10.69 -1.97 10.08
C VAL A 58 9.86 -3.24 10.33
N THR A 59 8.76 -3.12 11.07
CA THR A 59 7.85 -4.26 11.30
C THR A 59 7.18 -4.74 10.03
N ALA A 60 6.81 -3.83 9.12
CA ALA A 60 6.24 -4.15 7.82
C ALA A 60 7.22 -4.95 6.94
N VAL A 61 8.47 -4.50 6.87
CA VAL A 61 9.53 -5.22 6.13
C VAL A 61 9.81 -6.57 6.77
N ALA A 62 9.92 -6.64 8.10
CA ALA A 62 10.12 -7.89 8.83
C ALA A 62 8.99 -8.90 8.57
N GLN A 63 7.73 -8.44 8.56
CA GLN A 63 6.59 -9.30 8.25
C GLN A 63 6.62 -9.84 6.81
N LEU A 64 7.04 -9.02 5.84
CA LEU A 64 7.24 -9.49 4.46
C LEU A 64 8.35 -10.53 4.37
N LEU A 65 9.46 -10.33 5.09
CA LEU A 65 10.58 -11.27 5.14
C LEU A 65 10.15 -12.63 5.68
N ILE A 66 9.39 -12.65 6.77
CA ILE A 66 8.98 -13.87 7.47
C ILE A 66 7.87 -14.60 6.71
N ASN A 67 6.81 -13.88 6.33
CA ASN A 67 5.59 -14.50 5.80
C ASN A 67 5.60 -14.65 4.27
N GLN A 68 6.38 -13.85 3.55
CA GLN A 68 6.34 -13.80 2.09
C GLN A 68 7.74 -13.59 1.47
N PRO A 69 8.72 -14.47 1.73
CA PRO A 69 10.08 -14.28 1.26
C PRO A 69 10.20 -14.22 -0.28
N LYS A 70 9.29 -14.89 -1.00
CA LYS A 70 9.21 -14.86 -2.46
C LYS A 70 8.85 -13.47 -3.03
N THR A 71 8.22 -12.61 -2.25
CA THR A 71 7.87 -11.24 -2.65
C THR A 71 9.10 -10.36 -2.70
N LEU A 72 10.02 -10.56 -1.78
CA LEU A 72 11.29 -9.83 -1.71
C LEU A 72 12.29 -10.26 -2.79
N GLY A 73 12.03 -11.36 -3.50
CA GLY A 73 12.85 -11.79 -4.63
C GLY A 73 12.73 -10.91 -5.87
N GLY A 74 11.69 -10.05 -5.98
CA GLY A 74 11.47 -9.17 -7.13
C GLY A 74 11.30 -7.72 -6.72
N ASN A 75 12.17 -6.83 -7.20
CA ASN A 75 12.12 -5.40 -6.91
C ASN A 75 10.81 -4.75 -7.40
N SER A 76 10.25 -5.23 -8.53
CA SER A 76 8.96 -4.77 -9.06
C SER A 76 7.80 -5.00 -8.09
N ARG A 77 7.78 -6.13 -7.38
CA ARG A 77 6.72 -6.44 -6.39
C ARG A 77 6.84 -5.55 -5.16
N ILE A 78 8.08 -5.32 -4.70
CA ILE A 78 8.35 -4.43 -3.56
C ILE A 78 7.92 -2.99 -3.92
N ALA A 79 8.32 -2.51 -5.10
CA ALA A 79 7.95 -1.18 -5.58
C ALA A 79 6.43 -1.02 -5.70
N LEU A 80 5.74 -2.05 -6.19
CA LEU A 80 4.29 -2.03 -6.30
C LEU A 80 3.60 -1.97 -4.92
N ILE A 81 4.06 -2.76 -3.94
CA ILE A 81 3.48 -2.77 -2.60
C ILE A 81 3.65 -1.40 -1.93
N PHE A 82 4.89 -0.93 -1.84
CA PHE A 82 5.18 0.32 -1.15
C PHE A 82 4.70 1.54 -1.95
N GLY A 83 4.72 1.49 -3.28
CA GLY A 83 4.19 2.54 -4.15
C GLY A 83 2.67 2.72 -3.97
N VAL A 84 1.89 1.63 -4.00
CA VAL A 84 0.44 1.68 -3.79
C VAL A 84 0.09 2.16 -2.39
N LEU A 85 0.82 1.73 -1.36
CA LEU A 85 0.66 2.22 0.01
C LEU A 85 0.95 3.73 0.09
N LEU A 86 2.02 4.20 -0.53
CA LEU A 86 2.37 5.61 -0.53
C LEU A 86 1.33 6.47 -1.25
N VAL A 87 0.77 5.98 -2.36
CA VAL A 87 -0.33 6.66 -3.07
C VAL A 87 -1.56 6.78 -2.19
N GLN A 88 -1.94 5.73 -1.47
CA GLN A 88 -3.07 5.79 -0.52
C GLN A 88 -2.80 6.80 0.60
N LEU A 89 -1.61 6.80 1.19
CA LEU A 89 -1.25 7.73 2.25
C LEU A 89 -1.22 9.18 1.76
N ALA A 90 -0.74 9.40 0.53
CA ALA A 90 -0.80 10.71 -0.11
C ALA A 90 -2.25 11.18 -0.33
N ALA A 91 -3.14 10.28 -0.78
CA ALA A 91 -4.56 10.60 -0.92
C ALA A 91 -5.20 11.00 0.41
N ILE A 92 -4.90 10.27 1.50
CA ILE A 92 -5.35 10.63 2.86
C ILE A 92 -4.87 12.06 3.21
N LYS A 93 -3.59 12.33 2.98
CA LYS A 93 -3.00 13.65 3.30
C LYS A 93 -3.62 14.77 2.48
N ILE A 94 -3.90 14.55 1.20
CA ILE A 94 -4.54 15.54 0.32
C ILE A 94 -5.95 15.87 0.84
N ILE A 95 -6.75 14.85 1.19
CA ILE A 95 -8.10 15.06 1.72
C ILE A 95 -8.06 15.84 3.03
N LEU A 96 -7.14 15.51 3.94
CA LEU A 96 -6.98 16.24 5.20
C LEU A 96 -6.52 17.69 4.97
N ALA A 97 -5.64 17.93 4.00
CA ALA A 97 -5.20 19.27 3.63
C ALA A 97 -6.35 20.11 3.05
N GLN A 98 -7.22 19.51 2.22
CA GLN A 98 -8.41 20.18 1.70
C GLN A 98 -9.43 20.49 2.81
N ALA A 99 -9.58 19.61 3.79
CA ALA A 99 -10.43 19.86 4.94
C ALA A 99 -9.85 21.00 5.83
N ALA A 100 -8.54 21.03 6.04
CA ALA A 100 -7.87 22.09 6.77
C ALA A 100 -7.96 23.47 6.06
N ALA A 101 -8.00 23.47 4.72
CA ALA A 101 -8.20 24.67 3.91
C ALA A 101 -9.68 25.16 3.87
N GLY A 102 -10.61 24.43 4.51
CA GLY A 102 -12.03 24.78 4.53
C GLY A 102 -12.81 24.41 3.27
N ASN A 103 -12.18 23.69 2.32
CA ASN A 103 -12.82 23.26 1.08
C ASN A 103 -13.74 22.06 1.29
N ILE A 104 -13.54 21.31 2.37
CA ILE A 104 -14.31 20.12 2.74
C ILE A 104 -14.65 20.23 4.23
N ASP A 105 -15.87 19.85 4.59
CA ASP A 105 -16.26 19.80 6.01
C ASP A 105 -15.38 18.77 6.74
N LEU A 106 -14.84 19.19 7.89
CA LEU A 106 -13.94 18.37 8.71
C LEU A 106 -14.61 17.06 9.17
N GLN A 107 -15.94 17.08 9.34
CA GLN A 107 -16.71 15.90 9.70
C GLN A 107 -16.88 14.91 8.55
N LEU A 108 -16.87 15.38 7.30
CA LEU A 108 -17.00 14.55 6.10
C LEU A 108 -15.65 14.03 5.58
N ALA A 109 -14.54 14.67 5.95
CA ALA A 109 -13.20 14.31 5.49
C ALA A 109 -12.86 12.80 5.71
N PRO A 110 -13.16 12.19 6.87
CA PRO A 110 -12.90 10.77 7.08
C PRO A 110 -13.69 9.85 6.14
N LEU A 111 -14.89 10.26 5.70
CA LEU A 111 -15.72 9.46 4.80
C LEU A 111 -15.21 9.46 3.35
N LEU A 112 -14.46 10.49 2.97
CA LEU A 112 -13.89 10.62 1.62
C LEU A 112 -12.56 9.85 1.46
N VAL A 113 -11.98 9.37 2.56
CA VAL A 113 -10.71 8.64 2.52
C VAL A 113 -10.89 7.29 1.81
N PRO A 114 -10.07 6.98 0.79
CA PRO A 114 -10.15 5.72 0.06
C PRO A 114 -9.51 4.56 0.82
N TYR A 115 -10.10 4.14 1.94
CA TYR A 115 -9.57 3.08 2.80
C TYR A 115 -9.31 1.75 2.10
N ALA A 116 -10.13 1.42 1.10
CA ALA A 116 -10.09 0.16 0.39
C ALA A 116 -9.05 0.13 -0.75
N PHE A 117 -8.46 1.26 -1.13
CA PHE A 117 -7.66 1.38 -2.35
C PHE A 117 -6.46 0.42 -2.37
N ALA A 118 -5.51 0.55 -1.43
CA ALA A 118 -4.33 -0.31 -1.42
C ALA A 118 -4.66 -1.79 -1.14
N PRO A 119 -5.53 -2.14 -0.16
CA PRO A 119 -5.95 -3.51 0.06
C PRO A 119 -6.56 -4.16 -1.18
N LEU A 120 -7.43 -3.42 -1.90
CA LEU A 120 -8.08 -3.90 -3.11
C LEU A 120 -7.08 -4.12 -4.25
N VAL A 121 -6.26 -3.11 -4.56
CA VAL A 121 -5.27 -3.18 -5.65
C VAL A 121 -4.28 -4.32 -5.40
N LEU A 122 -3.71 -4.41 -4.21
CA LEU A 122 -2.73 -5.45 -3.88
C LEU A 122 -3.37 -6.85 -3.80
N SER A 123 -4.63 -6.96 -3.36
CA SER A 123 -5.37 -8.21 -3.40
C SER A 123 -5.61 -8.70 -4.82
N VAL A 124 -5.92 -7.80 -5.75
CA VAL A 124 -6.13 -8.12 -7.16
C VAL A 124 -4.83 -8.51 -7.86
N LEU A 125 -3.75 -7.76 -7.65
CA LEU A 125 -2.49 -7.93 -8.37
C LEU A 125 -1.61 -9.04 -7.79
N LEU A 126 -1.43 -9.06 -6.47
CA LEU A 126 -0.50 -9.97 -5.78
C LEU A 126 -1.20 -11.08 -4.99
N GLY A 127 -2.49 -10.93 -4.70
CA GLY A 127 -3.29 -11.92 -3.98
C GLY A 127 -3.65 -11.54 -2.55
N LYS A 128 -4.50 -12.38 -1.93
CA LYS A 128 -5.14 -12.10 -0.63
C LYS A 128 -4.18 -11.69 0.50
N ASN A 129 -3.04 -12.36 0.59
CA ASN A 129 -2.09 -12.13 1.68
C ASN A 129 -1.47 -10.72 1.61
N HIS A 130 -1.20 -10.23 0.40
CA HIS A 130 -0.71 -8.86 0.19
C HIS A 130 -1.80 -7.81 0.41
N GLY A 131 -3.06 -8.15 0.07
CA GLY A 131 -4.20 -7.29 0.39
C GLY A 131 -4.41 -7.13 1.90
N LEU A 132 -4.35 -8.23 2.67
CA LEU A 132 -4.44 -8.20 4.14
C LEU A 132 -3.26 -7.42 4.75
N TYR A 133 -2.06 -7.65 4.25
CA TYR A 133 -0.88 -6.89 4.62
C TYR A 133 -1.10 -5.38 4.42
N ALA A 134 -1.60 -5.00 3.24
CA ALA A 134 -1.89 -3.60 2.94
C ALA A 134 -2.98 -3.02 3.84
N ALA A 135 -4.03 -3.76 4.16
CA ALA A 135 -5.09 -3.32 5.05
C ALA A 135 -4.54 -2.94 6.43
N VAL A 136 -3.69 -3.78 7.01
CA VAL A 136 -3.09 -3.53 8.32
C VAL A 136 -2.16 -2.32 8.29
N PHE A 137 -1.19 -2.30 7.37
CA PHE A 137 -0.16 -1.26 7.37
C PHE A 137 -0.66 0.09 6.87
N ALA A 138 -1.59 0.12 5.90
CA ALA A 138 -2.24 1.36 5.49
C ALA A 138 -3.07 1.98 6.62
N SER A 139 -3.74 1.16 7.43
CA SER A 139 -4.49 1.63 8.59
C SER A 139 -3.58 2.21 9.68
N LEU A 140 -2.46 1.54 9.97
CA LEU A 140 -1.50 2.01 10.98
C LEU A 140 -0.85 3.34 10.57
N TRP A 141 -0.31 3.44 9.35
CA TRP A 141 0.27 4.70 8.86
C TRP A 141 -0.78 5.79 8.68
N GLY A 142 -1.97 5.44 8.18
CA GLY A 142 -3.08 6.39 8.01
C GLY A 142 -3.49 7.02 9.33
N SER A 143 -3.62 6.24 10.41
CA SER A 143 -3.98 6.74 11.74
C SER A 143 -2.95 7.72 12.30
N LEU A 144 -1.65 7.52 12.01
CA LEU A 144 -0.60 8.46 12.40
C LEU A 144 -0.63 9.78 11.62
N LEU A 145 -1.05 9.72 10.33
CA LEU A 145 -1.15 10.91 9.47
C LEU A 145 -2.34 11.80 9.81
N VAL A 146 -3.42 11.24 10.36
CA VAL A 146 -4.64 12.00 10.78
C VAL A 146 -4.37 12.94 11.97
N GLY A 147 -3.24 12.80 12.64
CA GLY A 147 -2.77 13.77 13.64
C GLY A 147 -3.10 13.45 15.07
N ARG A 148 -4.22 12.87 15.39
CA ARG A 148 -4.52 12.17 16.66
C ARG A 148 -4.64 10.69 16.34
N ILE A 149 -4.09 9.83 17.20
CA ILE A 149 -4.34 8.38 17.11
C ILE A 149 -5.83 8.21 17.41
N ASP A 150 -6.64 8.35 16.37
CA ASP A 150 -8.08 8.14 16.48
C ASP A 150 -8.34 6.63 16.33
N PRO A 151 -8.68 5.92 17.41
CA PRO A 151 -8.98 4.51 17.35
C PRO A 151 -10.14 4.20 16.40
N ILE A 152 -11.08 5.13 16.25
CA ILE A 152 -12.21 5.00 15.33
C ILE A 152 -11.73 4.95 13.88
N PHE A 153 -10.82 5.86 13.50
CA PHE A 153 -10.23 5.87 12.16
C PHE A 153 -9.50 4.55 11.87
N LEU A 154 -8.70 4.06 12.82
CA LEU A 154 -7.96 2.81 12.67
C LEU A 154 -8.90 1.62 12.48
N VAL A 155 -9.95 1.51 13.30
CA VAL A 155 -10.93 0.41 13.23
C VAL A 155 -11.70 0.45 11.90
N ILE A 156 -12.22 1.62 11.50
CA ILE A 156 -12.97 1.77 10.24
C ILE A 156 -12.07 1.41 9.04
N SER A 157 -10.84 1.93 9.00
CA SER A 157 -9.94 1.68 7.88
C SER A 157 -9.54 0.21 7.80
N LEU A 158 -9.33 -0.45 8.91
CA LEU A 158 -8.97 -1.86 8.98
C LEU A 158 -10.14 -2.77 8.56
N ILE A 159 -11.36 -2.51 9.07
CA ILE A 159 -12.57 -3.25 8.68
C ILE A 159 -12.84 -3.07 7.18
N THR A 160 -12.80 -1.84 6.69
CA THR A 160 -13.03 -1.55 5.26
C THR A 160 -11.99 -2.24 4.38
N GLY A 161 -10.72 -2.22 4.78
CA GLY A 161 -9.64 -2.92 4.09
C GLY A 161 -9.87 -4.44 4.04
N PHE A 162 -10.27 -5.05 5.14
CA PHE A 162 -10.57 -6.50 5.19
C PHE A 162 -11.78 -6.87 4.33
N ILE A 163 -12.85 -6.07 4.37
CA ILE A 163 -14.02 -6.27 3.51
C ILE A 163 -13.62 -6.19 2.04
N ALA A 164 -12.82 -5.20 1.64
CA ALA A 164 -12.33 -5.05 0.27
C ALA A 164 -11.56 -6.28 -0.21
N VAL A 165 -10.67 -6.82 0.63
CA VAL A 165 -9.93 -8.06 0.31
C VAL A 165 -10.87 -9.26 0.19
N TYR A 166 -11.82 -9.40 1.11
CA TYR A 166 -12.78 -10.51 1.10
C TYR A 166 -13.66 -10.50 -0.17
N VAL A 167 -14.21 -9.34 -0.51
CA VAL A 167 -15.02 -9.16 -1.72
C VAL A 167 -14.21 -9.50 -2.98
N THR A 168 -12.95 -9.06 -3.04
CA THR A 168 -12.06 -9.36 -4.17
C THR A 168 -11.83 -10.85 -4.37
N ILE A 169 -11.72 -11.61 -3.28
CA ILE A 169 -11.55 -13.08 -3.34
C ILE A 169 -12.80 -13.74 -3.91
N GLN A 170 -13.98 -13.29 -3.50
CA GLN A 170 -15.26 -13.83 -3.99
C GLN A 170 -15.44 -13.57 -5.49
N VAL A 171 -15.16 -12.34 -5.95
CA VAL A 171 -15.26 -11.97 -7.36
C VAL A 171 -14.31 -12.82 -8.21
N ARG A 172 -13.07 -13.04 -7.76
CA ARG A 172 -12.12 -13.91 -8.46
C ARG A 172 -12.58 -15.36 -8.56
N ARG A 173 -13.25 -15.89 -7.54
CA ARG A 173 -13.81 -17.26 -7.58
C ARG A 173 -14.93 -17.36 -8.60
N ARG A 174 -15.85 -16.41 -8.62
CA ARG A 174 -16.97 -16.39 -9.60
C ARG A 174 -16.48 -16.25 -11.04
N SER A 175 -15.52 -15.37 -11.29
CA SER A 175 -14.92 -15.21 -12.63
C SER A 175 -14.25 -16.49 -13.14
N ARG A 176 -13.65 -17.30 -12.27
CA ARG A 176 -13.10 -18.61 -12.64
C ARG A 176 -14.19 -19.63 -13.00
N LEU A 177 -15.30 -19.65 -12.24
CA LEU A 177 -16.43 -20.56 -12.52
C LEU A 177 -17.11 -20.21 -13.85
N ILE A 178 -17.30 -18.92 -14.14
CA ILE A 178 -17.87 -18.46 -15.41
C ILE A 178 -16.95 -18.87 -16.59
N ARG A 179 -15.65 -18.68 -16.47
CA ARG A 179 -14.69 -19.14 -17.52
C ARG A 179 -14.73 -20.64 -17.70
N ALA A 180 -14.77 -21.43 -16.62
CA ALA A 180 -14.85 -22.88 -16.70
C ALA A 180 -16.15 -23.32 -17.41
N GLY A 181 -17.28 -22.63 -17.17
CA GLY A 181 -18.55 -22.93 -17.86
C GLY A 181 -18.61 -22.51 -19.33
N VAL A 182 -17.75 -21.59 -19.77
CA VAL A 182 -17.65 -21.19 -21.20
C VAL A 182 -16.75 -22.14 -22.00
N TYR A 183 -15.86 -22.90 -21.35
CA TYR A 183 -14.96 -23.85 -22.01
C TYR A 183 -15.48 -25.29 -22.05
N VAL A 184 -16.67 -25.55 -21.51
CA VAL A 184 -17.42 -26.80 -21.64
C VAL A 184 -18.50 -26.65 -22.70
#